data_57bbe345ad040100a7728fb5f3c47c7b
#
_entry.id   57bbe345ad040100a7728fb5f3c47c7b
#
_cell.length_a   1.000
_cell.length_b   1.000
_cell.length_c   1.000
_cell.angle_alpha   90.00
_cell.angle_beta   90.00
_cell.angle_gamma   90.00
#
_symmetry.space_group_name_H-M   'P 1'
#
loop_
_entity.id
_entity.type
_entity.pdbx_description
1 polymer ?
#
loop_
_entity_poly.entity_id
_entity_poly.type
_entity_poly.pdbx_seq_one_letter_code
_entity_poly.pdbx_strand_id
1 'polypeptide(L)'
;MLDNLVKEVELSLSDDFKSLDDLCLFNSKRVLDAFHKYGVTTGDFNGTSGYGYGDIGRDKIEKIYAEVLGCESALVRNQFVSGTHALTVAFFGILRPGDTLLSISGLPYDTLHKVIGITDNDSSLKAFNIDFKCISLVDNDFDYD
;
A
#
# COMPACT_ATOMS: atom_id res chain seq x y z
N MET A 1 -42.31 5.56 -5.81
CA MET A 1 -41.75 4.53 -6.74
C MET A 1 -40.26 4.40 -6.56
N LEU A 2 -39.48 5.47 -6.70
CA LEU A 2 -37.99 5.43 -6.52
C LEU A 2 -37.60 5.00 -5.10
N ASP A 3 -38.23 5.56 -4.05
CA ASP A 3 -37.95 5.24 -2.65
C ASP A 3 -38.19 3.76 -2.30
N ASN A 4 -39.18 3.15 -2.92
CA ASN A 4 -39.45 1.72 -2.70
C ASN A 4 -38.39 0.84 -3.37
N LEU A 5 -37.94 1.22 -4.56
CA LEU A 5 -36.84 0.53 -5.26
C LEU A 5 -35.54 0.63 -4.46
N VAL A 6 -35.21 1.82 -3.94
CA VAL A 6 -34.02 2.01 -3.10
C VAL A 6 -34.06 1.09 -1.88
N LYS A 7 -35.20 1.07 -1.15
CA LYS A 7 -35.35 0.18 0.03
C LYS A 7 -35.24 -1.30 -0.31
N GLU A 8 -35.80 -1.72 -1.46
CA GLU A 8 -35.72 -3.09 -1.91
C GLU A 8 -34.26 -3.50 -2.22
N VAL A 9 -33.52 -2.63 -2.88
CA VAL A 9 -32.09 -2.84 -3.16
C VAL A 9 -31.27 -2.85 -1.87
N GLU A 10 -31.49 -1.90 -0.95
CA GLU A 10 -30.79 -1.87 0.34
C GLU A 10 -31.04 -3.15 1.16
N LEU A 11 -32.29 -3.65 1.16
CA LEU A 11 -32.63 -4.90 1.82
C LEU A 11 -31.93 -6.11 1.16
N SER A 12 -31.83 -6.12 -0.17
CA SER A 12 -31.15 -7.20 -0.88
C SER A 12 -29.64 -7.24 -0.64
N LEU A 13 -29.03 -6.11 -0.27
CA LEU A 13 -27.60 -5.97 0.03
C LEU A 13 -27.27 -5.98 1.53
N SER A 14 -28.26 -6.23 2.40
CA SER A 14 -28.10 -6.12 3.85
C SER A 14 -26.99 -7.03 4.42
N ASP A 15 -26.88 -8.25 3.89
CA ASP A 15 -25.86 -9.20 4.33
C ASP A 15 -24.45 -8.79 3.86
N ASP A 16 -24.34 -8.23 2.65
CA ASP A 16 -23.09 -7.69 2.13
C ASP A 16 -22.63 -6.49 2.97
N PHE A 17 -23.54 -5.56 3.28
CA PHE A 17 -23.22 -4.42 4.14
C PHE A 17 -22.80 -4.86 5.53
N LYS A 18 -23.48 -5.84 6.13
CA LYS A 18 -23.10 -6.36 7.43
C LYS A 18 -21.70 -7.00 7.41
N SER A 19 -21.38 -7.75 6.36
CA SER A 19 -20.04 -8.34 6.18
C SER A 19 -18.97 -7.27 6.09
N LEU A 20 -19.22 -6.17 5.36
CA LEU A 20 -18.33 -5.03 5.26
C LEU A 20 -18.17 -4.28 6.59
N ASP A 21 -19.26 -4.10 7.34
CA ASP A 21 -19.24 -3.46 8.66
C ASP A 21 -18.40 -4.29 9.65
N ASP A 22 -18.56 -5.60 9.68
CA ASP A 22 -17.76 -6.50 10.52
C ASP A 22 -16.28 -6.44 10.17
N LEU A 23 -15.93 -6.41 8.88
CA LEU A 23 -14.56 -6.24 8.40
C LEU A 23 -13.99 -4.86 8.77
N CYS A 24 -14.78 -3.81 8.63
CA CYS A 24 -14.42 -2.45 9.01
C CYS A 24 -14.15 -2.36 10.51
N LEU A 25 -15.03 -2.93 11.34
CA LEU A 25 -14.87 -2.98 12.79
C LEU A 25 -13.59 -3.72 13.19
N PHE A 26 -13.34 -4.89 12.59
CA PHE A 26 -12.15 -5.67 12.84
C PHE A 26 -10.86 -4.88 12.54
N ASN A 27 -10.79 -4.25 11.37
CA ASN A 27 -9.60 -3.49 10.98
C ASN A 27 -9.44 -2.20 11.82
N SER A 28 -10.53 -1.50 12.11
CA SER A 28 -10.51 -0.30 12.95
C SER A 28 -10.01 -0.64 14.35
N LYS A 29 -10.46 -1.77 14.92
CA LYS A 29 -9.99 -2.23 16.22
C LYS A 29 -8.49 -2.51 16.21
N ARG A 30 -7.95 -3.19 15.19
CA ARG A 30 -6.50 -3.45 15.06
C ARG A 30 -5.69 -2.15 15.08
N VAL A 31 -6.15 -1.14 14.34
CA VAL A 31 -5.48 0.16 14.30
C VAL A 31 -5.53 0.82 15.68
N LEU A 32 -6.70 0.87 16.33
CA LEU A 32 -6.85 1.47 17.67
C LEU A 32 -6.02 0.75 18.73
N ASP A 33 -5.98 -0.57 18.69
CA ASP A 33 -5.16 -1.38 19.60
C ASP A 33 -3.66 -1.04 19.44
N ALA A 34 -3.19 -0.85 18.19
CA ALA A 34 -1.83 -0.41 17.95
C ALA A 34 -1.56 1.01 18.46
N PHE A 35 -2.49 1.94 18.26
CA PHE A 35 -2.40 3.30 18.82
C PHE A 35 -2.29 3.27 20.36
N HIS A 36 -3.11 2.46 21.03
CA HIS A 36 -3.04 2.28 22.46
C HIS A 36 -1.71 1.63 22.90
N LYS A 37 -1.29 0.56 22.21
CA LYS A 37 -0.05 -0.17 22.50
C LYS A 37 1.18 0.75 22.47
N TYR A 38 1.24 1.64 21.49
CA TYR A 38 2.36 2.57 21.34
C TYR A 38 2.13 3.92 22.06
N GLY A 39 1.05 4.07 22.81
CA GLY A 39 0.76 5.24 23.62
C GLY A 39 0.71 6.53 22.83
N VAL A 40 -0.08 6.56 21.74
CA VAL A 40 -0.25 7.75 20.92
C VAL A 40 -0.96 8.85 21.70
N THR A 41 -0.41 10.05 21.67
CA THR A 41 -0.94 11.24 22.34
C THR A 41 -1.01 12.41 21.37
N THR A 42 -1.67 13.50 21.78
CA THR A 42 -1.70 14.74 20.97
C THR A 42 -0.32 15.32 20.70
N GLY A 43 0.66 15.06 21.56
CA GLY A 43 2.04 15.51 21.38
C GLY A 43 2.74 14.86 20.19
N ASP A 44 2.31 13.66 19.78
CA ASP A 44 2.88 12.95 18.63
C ASP A 44 2.49 13.56 17.28
N PHE A 45 1.50 14.45 17.25
CA PHE A 45 1.07 15.20 16.07
C PHE A 45 1.74 16.57 15.93
N ASN A 46 2.64 16.94 16.85
CA ASN A 46 3.40 18.17 16.72
C ASN A 46 4.36 18.10 15.52
N GLY A 47 4.57 19.24 14.89
CA GLY A 47 5.55 19.34 13.82
C GLY A 47 6.96 19.04 14.30
N THR A 48 7.79 18.48 13.42
CA THR A 48 9.17 18.11 13.69
C THR A 48 10.13 18.82 12.73
N SER A 49 11.42 18.84 13.06
CA SER A 49 12.45 19.38 12.17
C SER A 49 12.72 18.49 10.95
N GLY A 50 12.24 17.25 10.96
CA GLY A 50 12.50 16.25 9.92
C GLY A 50 13.87 15.58 9.99
N TYR A 51 14.72 15.98 10.93
CA TYR A 51 16.06 15.39 11.11
C TYR A 51 16.10 14.14 12.00
N GLY A 52 14.95 13.72 12.56
CA GLY A 52 14.83 12.52 13.37
C GLY A 52 15.28 12.67 14.84
N TYR A 53 15.69 13.86 15.25
CA TYR A 53 16.07 14.11 16.64
C TYR A 53 14.83 14.40 17.49
N GLY A 54 14.50 13.46 18.39
CA GLY A 54 13.35 13.63 19.29
C GLY A 54 11.99 13.56 18.58
N ASP A 55 11.92 12.97 17.42
CA ASP A 55 10.72 12.85 16.59
C ASP A 55 9.93 11.59 16.99
N ILE A 56 9.32 11.63 18.18
CA ILE A 56 8.65 10.49 18.82
C ILE A 56 7.45 10.03 17.97
N GLY A 57 6.66 10.96 17.43
CA GLY A 57 5.49 10.64 16.61
C GLY A 57 5.85 9.89 15.34
N ARG A 58 6.96 10.27 14.74
CA ARG A 58 7.52 9.61 13.54
C ARG A 58 7.94 8.16 13.82
N ASP A 59 8.60 7.93 14.95
CA ASP A 59 9.00 6.57 15.35
C ASP A 59 7.79 5.70 15.72
N LYS A 60 6.78 6.30 16.35
CA LYS A 60 5.54 5.60 16.69
C LYS A 60 4.74 5.19 15.47
N ILE A 61 4.59 6.06 14.46
CA ILE A 61 3.81 5.74 13.28
C ILE A 61 4.39 4.55 12.52
N GLU A 62 5.71 4.43 12.46
CA GLU A 62 6.38 3.29 11.83
C GLU A 62 6.10 1.97 12.56
N LYS A 63 6.14 1.99 13.90
CA LYS A 63 5.78 0.83 14.73
C LYS A 63 4.32 0.44 14.57
N ILE A 64 3.42 1.43 14.48
CA ILE A 64 1.99 1.20 14.25
C ILE A 64 1.76 0.54 12.89
N TYR A 65 2.38 1.06 11.82
CA TYR A 65 2.27 0.45 10.49
C TYR A 65 2.81 -0.97 10.46
N ALA A 66 3.98 -1.21 11.07
CA ALA A 66 4.55 -2.54 11.15
C ALA A 66 3.61 -3.52 11.88
N GLU A 67 3.05 -3.11 13.02
CA GLU A 67 2.10 -3.92 13.81
C GLU A 67 0.81 -4.22 13.03
N VAL A 68 0.20 -3.18 12.47
CA VAL A 68 -1.09 -3.31 11.75
C VAL A 68 -0.95 -4.16 10.48
N LEU A 69 0.16 -4.05 9.78
CA LEU A 69 0.41 -4.80 8.55
C LEU A 69 1.10 -6.16 8.79
N GLY A 70 1.48 -6.47 10.04
CA GLY A 70 2.16 -7.72 10.38
C GLY A 70 3.57 -7.82 9.81
N CYS A 71 4.26 -6.68 9.68
CA CYS A 71 5.63 -6.59 9.16
C CYS A 71 6.64 -6.47 10.31
N GLU A 72 7.88 -6.85 10.05
CA GLU A 72 9.00 -6.67 11.00
C GLU A 72 9.30 -5.19 11.24
N SER A 73 9.23 -4.38 10.18
CA SER A 73 9.44 -2.93 10.24
C SER A 73 8.67 -2.22 9.12
N ALA A 74 8.47 -0.91 9.30
CA ALA A 74 7.87 -0.05 8.29
C ALA A 74 8.67 1.25 8.17
N LEU A 75 8.68 1.85 6.99
CA LEU A 75 9.24 3.16 6.72
C LEU A 75 8.11 4.10 6.29
N VAL A 76 7.74 5.01 7.19
CA VAL A 76 6.67 6.00 6.97
C VAL A 76 7.26 7.39 7.02
N ARG A 77 7.40 8.02 5.86
CA ARG A 77 8.06 9.34 5.71
C ARG A 77 7.27 10.24 4.77
N ASN A 78 7.17 11.50 5.10
CA ASN A 78 6.57 12.51 4.25
C ASN A 78 7.41 12.81 2.98
N GLN A 79 8.65 12.37 2.94
CA GLN A 79 9.51 12.43 1.75
C GLN A 79 9.05 11.46 0.64
N PHE A 80 8.26 10.45 0.95
CA PHE A 80 7.55 9.66 -0.05
C PHE A 80 6.36 10.45 -0.58
N VAL A 81 6.57 11.17 -1.67
CA VAL A 81 5.60 12.13 -2.21
C VAL A 81 4.40 11.49 -2.90
N SER A 82 4.47 10.19 -3.19
CA SER A 82 3.39 9.43 -3.84
C SER A 82 3.57 7.93 -3.67
N GLY A 83 2.53 7.14 -3.96
CA GLY A 83 2.62 5.68 -4.02
C GLY A 83 3.61 5.19 -5.08
N THR A 84 3.66 5.83 -6.25
CA THR A 84 4.66 5.54 -7.29
C THR A 84 6.09 5.74 -6.77
N HIS A 85 6.34 6.81 -6.01
CA HIS A 85 7.65 7.06 -5.41
C HIS A 85 8.00 5.99 -4.37
N ALA A 86 7.08 5.61 -3.52
CA ALA A 86 7.30 4.55 -2.53
C ALA A 86 7.64 3.20 -3.20
N LEU A 87 6.91 2.82 -4.25
CA LEU A 87 7.20 1.62 -5.04
C LEU A 87 8.55 1.72 -5.76
N THR A 88 8.88 2.87 -6.33
CA THR A 88 10.19 3.12 -6.97
C THR A 88 11.33 2.89 -5.99
N VAL A 89 11.23 3.47 -4.79
CA VAL A 89 12.25 3.31 -3.74
C VAL A 89 12.36 1.84 -3.32
N ALA A 90 11.23 1.13 -3.19
CA ALA A 90 11.24 -0.30 -2.87
C ALA A 90 11.92 -1.13 -3.97
N PHE A 91 11.59 -0.91 -5.23
CA PHE A 91 12.21 -1.63 -6.35
C PHE A 91 13.73 -1.43 -6.40
N PHE A 92 14.19 -0.18 -6.38
CA PHE A 92 15.63 0.11 -6.39
C PHE A 92 16.34 -0.30 -5.09
N GLY A 93 15.61 -0.40 -3.99
CA GLY A 93 16.14 -0.89 -2.71
C GLY A 93 16.39 -2.39 -2.69
N ILE A 94 15.52 -3.17 -3.36
CA ILE A 94 15.52 -4.64 -3.32
C ILE A 94 16.23 -5.23 -4.53
N LEU A 95 15.93 -4.74 -5.73
CA LEU A 95 16.41 -5.31 -7.00
C LEU A 95 17.86 -4.90 -7.30
N ARG A 96 18.58 -5.79 -7.98
CA ARG A 96 19.96 -5.60 -8.42
C ARG A 96 20.06 -5.85 -9.92
N PRO A 97 21.09 -5.31 -10.60
CA PRO A 97 21.35 -5.60 -12.01
C PRO A 97 21.42 -7.10 -12.28
N GLY A 98 20.62 -7.58 -13.25
CA GLY A 98 20.47 -8.98 -13.57
C GLY A 98 19.23 -9.65 -12.96
N ASP A 99 18.53 -8.97 -12.03
CA ASP A 99 17.26 -9.46 -11.50
C ASP A 99 16.11 -9.27 -12.48
N THR A 100 15.01 -9.97 -12.23
CA THR A 100 13.75 -9.83 -12.98
C THR A 100 12.62 -9.42 -12.04
N LEU A 101 11.94 -8.33 -12.36
CA LEU A 101 10.66 -7.96 -11.74
C LEU A 101 9.52 -8.65 -12.49
N LEU A 102 8.78 -9.51 -11.80
CA LEU A 102 7.62 -10.21 -12.35
C LEU A 102 6.32 -9.62 -11.80
N SER A 103 5.43 -9.16 -12.69
CA SER A 103 4.05 -8.83 -12.35
C SER A 103 3.14 -10.01 -12.69
N ILE A 104 2.46 -10.55 -11.68
CA ILE A 104 1.62 -11.76 -11.80
C ILE A 104 0.14 -11.45 -12.05
N SER A 105 -0.22 -10.17 -12.13
CA SER A 105 -1.60 -9.71 -12.33
C SER A 105 -1.76 -8.78 -13.54
N GLY A 106 -0.90 -8.93 -14.56
CA GLY A 106 -0.88 -8.08 -15.73
C GLY A 106 0.02 -6.87 -15.60
N LEU A 107 -0.12 -5.94 -16.53
CA LEU A 107 0.67 -4.70 -16.53
C LEU A 107 0.33 -3.83 -15.33
N PRO A 108 1.33 -3.28 -14.63
CA PRO A 108 1.10 -2.30 -13.59
C PRO A 108 0.50 -1.02 -14.19
N TYR A 109 -0.01 -0.13 -13.32
CA TYR A 109 -0.58 1.13 -13.75
C TYR A 109 0.47 2.04 -14.43
N ASP A 110 0.01 2.93 -15.27
CA ASP A 110 0.78 3.70 -16.25
C ASP A 110 1.92 4.54 -15.65
N THR A 111 1.75 5.07 -14.44
CA THR A 111 2.80 5.88 -13.79
C THR A 111 4.05 5.06 -13.45
N LEU A 112 3.95 3.73 -13.32
CA LEU A 112 5.10 2.84 -13.15
C LEU A 112 5.79 2.45 -14.46
N HIS A 113 5.17 2.68 -15.61
CA HIS A 113 5.75 2.28 -16.90
C HIS A 113 7.11 2.92 -17.15
N LYS A 114 7.28 4.20 -16.79
CA LYS A 114 8.58 4.90 -16.91
C LYS A 114 9.59 4.41 -15.87
N VAL A 115 9.14 4.07 -14.67
CA VAL A 115 10.01 3.54 -13.60
C VAL A 115 10.58 2.18 -14.00
N ILE A 116 9.73 1.33 -14.55
CA ILE A 116 10.10 -0.03 -14.97
C ILE A 116 10.92 0.00 -16.27
N GLY A 117 10.60 0.89 -17.20
CA GLY A 117 11.19 0.97 -18.54
C GLY A 117 10.35 0.30 -19.62
N ILE A 118 9.03 0.13 -19.37
CA ILE A 118 8.03 -0.19 -20.42
C ILE A 118 7.92 0.97 -21.41
N THR A 119 7.90 2.19 -20.87
CA THR A 119 8.14 3.41 -21.63
C THR A 119 9.59 3.83 -21.41
N ASP A 120 10.31 4.13 -22.48
CA ASP A 120 11.73 4.46 -22.45
C ASP A 120 12.03 5.60 -21.47
N ASN A 121 13.01 5.34 -20.60
CA ASN A 121 13.51 6.26 -19.61
C ASN A 121 14.91 5.81 -19.14
N ASP A 122 15.89 6.71 -19.24
CA ASP A 122 17.28 6.45 -18.89
C ASP A 122 17.51 6.17 -17.39
N SER A 123 16.51 6.46 -16.56
CA SER A 123 16.53 6.20 -15.10
C SER A 123 15.59 5.06 -14.69
N SER A 124 15.22 4.19 -15.63
CA SER A 124 14.32 3.05 -15.38
C SER A 124 15.06 1.82 -14.84
N LEU A 125 14.32 0.86 -14.28
CA LEU A 125 14.86 -0.45 -13.89
C LEU A 125 15.57 -1.12 -15.07
N LYS A 126 14.99 -1.04 -16.29
CA LYS A 126 15.58 -1.57 -17.52
C LYS A 126 16.95 -0.94 -17.83
N ALA A 127 17.10 0.38 -17.65
CA ALA A 127 18.36 1.09 -17.84
C ALA A 127 19.44 0.64 -16.84
N PHE A 128 19.01 0.14 -15.66
CA PHE A 128 19.89 -0.47 -14.65
C PHE A 128 20.04 -1.98 -14.80
N ASN A 129 19.72 -2.52 -15.99
CA ASN A 129 19.85 -3.95 -16.29
C ASN A 129 18.99 -4.85 -15.37
N ILE A 130 17.76 -4.40 -15.08
CA ILE A 130 16.74 -5.17 -14.37
C ILE A 130 15.63 -5.47 -15.35
N ASP A 131 15.36 -6.76 -15.59
CA ASP A 131 14.33 -7.18 -16.53
C ASP A 131 12.92 -7.05 -15.94
N PHE A 132 11.94 -6.93 -16.83
CA PHE A 132 10.52 -6.93 -16.44
C PHE A 132 9.76 -7.99 -17.25
N LYS A 133 8.93 -8.75 -16.54
CA LYS A 133 7.99 -9.69 -17.12
C LYS A 133 6.61 -9.49 -16.51
N CYS A 134 5.56 -9.80 -17.26
CA CYS A 134 4.21 -9.83 -16.71
C CYS A 134 3.44 -11.04 -17.20
N ILE A 135 2.56 -11.54 -16.35
CA ILE A 135 1.61 -12.63 -16.63
C ILE A 135 0.22 -12.02 -16.43
N SER A 136 -0.66 -12.18 -17.42
CA SER A 136 -2.05 -11.73 -17.29
C SER A 136 -2.86 -12.71 -16.46
N LEU A 137 -3.91 -12.21 -15.80
CA LEU A 137 -4.88 -13.07 -15.15
C LEU A 137 -5.67 -13.87 -16.19
N VAL A 138 -6.00 -15.10 -15.85
CA VAL A 138 -6.92 -15.97 -16.60
C VAL A 138 -8.16 -16.18 -15.72
N ASP A 139 -9.34 -15.85 -16.24
CA ASP A 139 -10.62 -15.93 -15.52
C ASP A 139 -10.62 -15.23 -14.13
N ASN A 140 -9.94 -14.07 -14.02
CA ASN A 140 -9.71 -13.31 -12.78
C ASN A 140 -8.89 -14.03 -11.70
N ASP A 141 -8.18 -15.09 -12.04
CA ASP A 141 -7.24 -15.78 -11.17
C ASP A 141 -5.83 -15.78 -11.76
N PHE A 142 -4.84 -16.13 -10.95
CA PHE A 142 -3.46 -16.20 -11.42
C PHE A 142 -3.28 -17.35 -12.40
N ASP A 143 -2.51 -17.10 -13.46
CA ASP A 143 -2.07 -18.13 -14.38
C ASP A 143 -0.88 -18.87 -13.73
N TYR A 144 -1.07 -20.17 -13.45
CA TYR A 144 -0.06 -21.02 -12.82
C TYR A 144 0.64 -21.96 -13.82
N ASP A 145 0.24 -21.93 -15.10
CA ASP A 145 0.80 -22.74 -16.17
C ASP A 145 1.89 -21.96 -16.92
#